data_986b21363d8f9760cfeff17a696a1ca0
#
_entry.id   986b21363d8f9760cfeff17a696a1ca0
#
_cell.length_a   1.000
_cell.length_b   1.000
_cell.length_c   1.000
_cell.angle_alpha   90.00
_cell.angle_beta   90.00
_cell.angle_gamma   90.00
#
_symmetry.space_group_name_H-M   'P 1'
#
loop_
_entity.id
_entity.type
_entity.pdbx_description
1 polymer ?
#
loop_
_entity_poly.entity_id
_entity_poly.type
_entity_poly.pdbx_seq_one_letter_code
_entity_poly.pdbx_strand_id
1 'polypeptide(L)'
;MNKSSQSFRSLTKSPFFWGILGVIGFYGLIRALPPDLPFMKDYVLRYFTHHPVEYMETVMFSVGLAALVVKIFDVAAQRAGLRSSPLGPRPDGRQSIEECEDLLEQLDDVPARRQDEYYIARLRAALLHIQRHDSADKLDDELKYFSDVDAGRLHTSYGLFRVIVWAIPILGFLGTVIGITMALNSVDLQAPDKSMLQVLNGLGLKFDTTALALAFAMILMFVHFYVEQAETALLSQVDGRILDDLEGRFVTAAASPVAGDGQIVAVRRMADAMMQSTDSLVHRQAELWQSSVDAAAQHWAKMSESAAGQVQAAMASATGDLARQTGMLQQAIEAAGEVTGLEDALNRNLAALAGAKHFEQTVLSLAAAVNMLSARLADSPNAPVRLESTRRSAQAA
;
A
#
# COMPACT_ATOMS: atom_id res chain seq x y z
N MET A 1 42.30 9.98 -6.71
CA MET A 1 41.06 9.90 -7.47
C MET A 1 40.04 10.88 -6.90
N ASN A 2 39.49 11.78 -7.72
CA ASN A 2 38.87 13.04 -7.31
C ASN A 2 37.50 12.79 -6.56
N LYS A 3 37.35 13.36 -5.34
CA LYS A 3 36.12 13.30 -4.51
C LYS A 3 34.85 13.73 -5.29
N SER A 4 34.96 14.57 -6.29
CA SER A 4 33.89 15.04 -7.14
C SER A 4 33.31 13.94 -8.07
N SER A 5 34.15 13.02 -8.54
CA SER A 5 33.72 11.91 -9.42
C SER A 5 32.97 10.80 -8.66
N GLN A 6 33.30 10.59 -7.38
CA GLN A 6 32.56 9.65 -6.52
C GLN A 6 31.17 10.20 -6.13
N SER A 7 31.09 11.51 -5.83
CA SER A 7 29.82 12.15 -5.50
C SER A 7 28.86 12.17 -6.71
N PHE A 8 29.37 12.37 -7.90
CA PHE A 8 28.55 12.35 -9.13
C PHE A 8 28.05 10.94 -9.46
N ARG A 9 28.86 9.90 -9.22
CA ARG A 9 28.46 8.49 -9.39
C ARG A 9 27.40 8.05 -8.38
N SER A 10 27.43 8.56 -7.15
CA SER A 10 26.39 8.26 -6.15
C SER A 10 25.05 8.93 -6.49
N LEU A 11 25.09 10.13 -7.05
CA LEU A 11 23.90 10.84 -7.53
C LEU A 11 23.22 10.14 -8.70
N THR A 12 23.98 9.64 -9.68
CA THR A 12 23.42 8.93 -10.85
C THR A 12 22.87 7.55 -10.51
N LYS A 13 23.30 6.94 -9.40
CA LYS A 13 22.71 5.69 -8.86
C LYS A 13 21.48 5.96 -7.97
N SER A 14 21.19 7.22 -7.63
CA SER A 14 20.06 7.57 -6.75
C SER A 14 18.75 7.53 -7.52
N PRO A 15 17.77 6.71 -7.09
CA PRO A 15 16.43 6.67 -7.70
C PRO A 15 15.68 7.99 -7.57
N PHE A 16 15.97 8.78 -6.53
CA PHE A 16 15.38 10.09 -6.35
C PHE A 16 15.78 11.08 -7.44
N PHE A 17 17.05 11.07 -7.87
CA PHE A 17 17.51 11.93 -8.96
C PHE A 17 16.75 11.64 -10.27
N TRP A 18 16.66 10.37 -10.64
CA TRP A 18 15.95 9.95 -11.84
C TRP A 18 14.44 10.14 -11.73
N GLY A 19 13.88 9.95 -10.53
CA GLY A 19 12.47 10.20 -10.25
C GLY A 19 12.09 11.67 -10.43
N ILE A 20 12.87 12.59 -9.86
CA ILE A 20 12.65 14.04 -10.01
C ILE A 20 12.82 14.46 -11.48
N LEU A 21 13.85 13.95 -12.15
CA LEU A 21 14.07 14.23 -13.58
C LEU A 21 12.89 13.71 -14.41
N GLY A 22 12.36 12.54 -14.09
CA GLY A 22 11.17 11.96 -14.71
C GLY A 22 9.93 12.84 -14.55
N VAL A 23 9.70 13.39 -13.34
CA VAL A 23 8.61 14.32 -13.08
C VAL A 23 8.76 15.60 -13.90
N ILE A 24 9.95 16.20 -13.90
CA ILE A 24 10.22 17.42 -14.69
C ILE A 24 10.00 17.15 -16.19
N GLY A 25 10.49 16.01 -16.68
CA GLY A 25 10.30 15.60 -18.07
C GLY A 25 8.83 15.37 -18.40
N PHE A 26 8.08 14.70 -17.53
CA PHE A 26 6.66 14.42 -17.70
C PHE A 26 5.82 15.71 -17.77
N TYR A 27 5.96 16.62 -16.80
CA TYR A 27 5.24 17.90 -16.81
C TYR A 27 5.72 18.82 -17.93
N GLY A 28 7.00 18.75 -18.29
CA GLY A 28 7.55 19.43 -19.47
C GLY A 28 6.89 18.94 -20.77
N LEU A 29 6.72 17.62 -20.91
CA LEU A 29 6.06 17.00 -22.04
C LEU A 29 4.57 17.38 -22.11
N ILE A 30 3.85 17.36 -20.99
CA ILE A 30 2.45 17.80 -20.92
C ILE A 30 2.31 19.24 -21.41
N ARG A 31 3.24 20.11 -21.01
CA ARG A 31 3.22 21.51 -21.40
C ARG A 31 3.55 21.71 -22.89
N ALA A 32 4.36 20.82 -23.46
CA ALA A 32 4.77 20.84 -24.86
C ALA A 32 3.78 20.12 -25.77
N LEU A 33 2.71 19.50 -25.25
CA LEU A 33 1.70 18.82 -26.08
C LEU A 33 1.07 19.83 -27.06
N PRO A 34 1.03 19.48 -28.36
CA PRO A 34 0.46 20.36 -29.38
C PRO A 34 -1.05 20.56 -29.16
N PRO A 35 -1.58 21.75 -29.46
CA PRO A 35 -3.00 22.06 -29.28
C PRO A 35 -3.94 21.25 -30.20
N ASP A 36 -3.39 20.55 -31.18
CA ASP A 36 -4.15 19.76 -32.17
C ASP A 36 -4.75 18.46 -31.61
N LEU A 37 -4.42 18.09 -30.36
CA LEU A 37 -4.97 16.94 -29.65
C LEU A 37 -5.71 17.39 -28.37
N PRO A 38 -6.81 18.16 -28.48
CA PRO A 38 -7.50 18.74 -27.33
C PRO A 38 -7.99 17.67 -26.35
N PHE A 39 -8.52 16.58 -26.88
CA PHE A 39 -9.05 15.48 -26.07
C PHE A 39 -7.98 14.85 -25.15
N MET A 40 -6.79 14.55 -25.68
CA MET A 40 -5.71 13.96 -24.87
C MET A 40 -5.16 14.95 -23.86
N LYS A 41 -5.03 16.22 -24.22
CA LYS A 41 -4.53 17.29 -23.36
C LYS A 41 -5.49 17.54 -22.20
N ASP A 42 -6.79 17.62 -22.45
CA ASP A 42 -7.80 17.86 -21.43
C ASP A 42 -7.88 16.69 -20.43
N TYR A 43 -7.79 15.44 -20.90
CA TYR A 43 -7.73 14.27 -20.03
C TYR A 43 -6.48 14.28 -19.14
N VAL A 44 -5.30 14.48 -19.73
CA VAL A 44 -4.04 14.49 -19.00
C VAL A 44 -4.01 15.63 -17.96
N LEU A 45 -4.44 16.83 -18.36
CA LEU A 45 -4.53 17.96 -17.42
C LEU A 45 -5.51 17.67 -16.28
N ARG A 46 -6.64 17.03 -16.58
CA ARG A 46 -7.64 16.67 -15.59
C ARG A 46 -7.10 15.73 -14.50
N TYR A 47 -6.36 14.69 -14.88
CA TYR A 47 -5.88 13.67 -13.95
C TYR A 47 -4.55 14.02 -13.26
N PHE A 48 -3.79 14.98 -13.77
CA PHE A 48 -2.42 15.22 -13.29
C PHE A 48 -2.16 16.64 -12.76
N THR A 49 -3.10 17.57 -12.92
CA THR A 49 -2.83 18.98 -12.59
C THR A 49 -3.93 19.67 -11.78
N HIS A 50 -5.06 19.02 -11.51
CA HIS A 50 -6.20 19.67 -10.85
C HIS A 50 -6.11 19.72 -9.33
N HIS A 51 -5.38 18.77 -8.71
CA HIS A 51 -5.31 18.72 -7.26
C HIS A 51 -3.86 18.59 -6.76
N PRO A 52 -3.47 19.24 -5.65
CA PRO A 52 -2.11 19.12 -5.10
C PRO A 52 -1.66 17.69 -4.82
N VAL A 53 -2.59 16.81 -4.45
CA VAL A 53 -2.32 15.38 -4.19
C VAL A 53 -1.88 14.65 -5.44
N GLU A 54 -2.42 14.97 -6.62
CA GLU A 54 -2.03 14.38 -7.91
C GLU A 54 -0.53 14.62 -8.22
N TYR A 55 -0.02 15.80 -7.88
CA TYR A 55 1.43 16.08 -8.02
C TYR A 55 2.26 15.20 -7.09
N MET A 56 1.82 15.02 -5.83
CA MET A 56 2.53 14.16 -4.87
C MET A 56 2.51 12.69 -5.33
N GLU A 57 1.37 12.20 -5.80
CA GLU A 57 1.22 10.85 -6.35
C GLU A 57 2.12 10.64 -7.56
N THR A 58 2.15 11.61 -8.49
CA THR A 58 3.01 11.57 -9.68
C THR A 58 4.49 11.57 -9.32
N VAL A 59 4.90 12.35 -8.32
CA VAL A 59 6.27 12.36 -7.80
C VAL A 59 6.62 11.00 -7.21
N MET A 60 5.77 10.45 -6.33
CA MET A 60 6.01 9.15 -5.71
C MET A 60 6.03 8.02 -6.75
N PHE A 61 5.11 8.04 -7.70
CA PHE A 61 5.10 7.09 -8.81
C PHE A 61 6.39 7.15 -9.62
N SER A 62 6.83 8.36 -9.99
CA SER A 62 8.05 8.56 -10.78
C SER A 62 9.30 8.11 -10.03
N VAL A 63 9.39 8.35 -8.72
CA VAL A 63 10.49 7.87 -7.88
C VAL A 63 10.48 6.35 -7.78
N GLY A 64 9.31 5.75 -7.55
CA GLY A 64 9.15 4.30 -7.49
C GLY A 64 9.49 3.64 -8.82
N LEU A 65 9.01 4.18 -9.93
CA LEU A 65 9.31 3.69 -11.27
C LEU A 65 10.79 3.83 -11.61
N ALA A 66 11.40 4.96 -11.29
CA ALA A 66 12.83 5.19 -11.50
C ALA A 66 13.69 4.19 -10.71
N ALA A 67 13.31 3.89 -9.47
CA ALA A 67 13.99 2.87 -8.66
C ALA A 67 13.95 1.49 -9.32
N LEU A 68 12.79 1.09 -9.85
CA LEU A 68 12.63 -0.18 -10.55
C LEU A 68 13.41 -0.20 -11.88
N VAL A 69 13.38 0.89 -12.65
CA VAL A 69 14.12 1.00 -13.91
C VAL A 69 15.62 0.89 -13.68
N VAL A 70 16.17 1.57 -12.66
CA VAL A 70 17.57 1.46 -12.29
C VAL A 70 17.92 0.02 -11.93
N LYS A 71 17.06 -0.67 -11.16
CA LYS A 71 17.25 -2.09 -10.82
C LYS A 71 17.19 -3.01 -12.06
N ILE A 72 16.28 -2.78 -12.99
CA ILE A 72 16.22 -3.56 -14.24
C ILE A 72 17.55 -3.46 -15.00
N PHE A 73 18.09 -2.26 -15.14
CA PHE A 73 19.37 -2.05 -15.80
C PHE A 73 20.52 -2.72 -15.06
N ASP A 74 20.51 -2.67 -13.73
CA ASP A 74 21.53 -3.33 -12.91
C ASP A 74 21.46 -4.87 -13.07
N VAL A 75 20.28 -5.46 -12.96
CA VAL A 75 20.07 -6.89 -13.19
C VAL A 75 20.47 -7.30 -14.61
N ALA A 76 20.12 -6.52 -15.63
CA ALA A 76 20.50 -6.79 -17.01
C ALA A 76 22.02 -6.72 -17.22
N ALA A 77 22.69 -5.74 -16.61
CA ALA A 77 24.15 -5.60 -16.66
C ALA A 77 24.85 -6.78 -15.98
N GLN A 78 24.39 -7.18 -14.79
CA GLN A 78 24.94 -8.32 -14.06
C GLN A 78 24.71 -9.63 -14.81
N ARG A 79 23.53 -9.82 -15.41
CA ARG A 79 23.23 -10.98 -16.25
C ARG A 79 24.16 -11.06 -17.49
N ALA A 80 24.48 -9.92 -18.07
CA ALA A 80 25.47 -9.87 -19.15
C ALA A 80 26.88 -10.22 -18.66
N GLY A 81 27.23 -9.80 -17.43
CA GLY A 81 28.48 -10.10 -16.76
C GLY A 81 28.72 -11.59 -16.48
N LEU A 82 27.66 -12.35 -16.19
CA LEU A 82 27.72 -13.80 -15.96
C LEU A 82 28.21 -14.62 -17.17
N ARG A 83 28.14 -14.06 -18.38
CA ARG A 83 28.59 -14.75 -19.59
C ARG A 83 30.10 -14.85 -19.70
N SER A 84 30.84 -14.04 -18.98
CA SER A 84 32.32 -14.03 -18.96
C SER A 84 32.80 -14.46 -17.57
N SER A 85 33.43 -15.65 -17.48
CA SER A 85 34.11 -16.03 -16.24
C SER A 85 35.40 -15.21 -16.09
N PRO A 86 35.61 -14.57 -14.95
CA PRO A 86 36.86 -13.86 -14.64
C PRO A 86 37.98 -14.85 -14.29
N LEU A 87 37.60 -16.07 -13.86
CA LEU A 87 38.55 -17.12 -13.61
C LEU A 87 38.95 -17.81 -14.92
N GLY A 88 40.22 -18.03 -15.13
CA GLY A 88 40.73 -18.76 -16.26
C GLY A 88 40.11 -20.17 -16.40
N PRO A 89 40.30 -20.85 -17.56
CA PRO A 89 39.81 -22.19 -17.76
C PRO A 89 40.27 -23.11 -16.66
N ARG A 90 39.40 -24.04 -16.25
CA ARG A 90 39.73 -25.03 -15.23
C ARG A 90 40.92 -25.86 -15.70
N PRO A 91 42.01 -25.94 -14.92
CA PRO A 91 43.14 -26.82 -15.27
C PRO A 91 42.72 -28.30 -15.24
N ASP A 92 43.42 -29.16 -15.99
CA ASP A 92 43.12 -30.60 -16.08
C ASP A 92 43.34 -31.35 -14.76
N GLY A 93 43.75 -30.67 -13.67
CA GLY A 93 43.97 -31.21 -12.33
C GLY A 93 43.28 -30.35 -11.26
N ARG A 94 43.20 -30.91 -10.03
CA ARG A 94 42.74 -30.15 -8.88
C ARG A 94 43.81 -29.14 -8.46
N GLN A 95 43.41 -27.91 -8.25
CA GLN A 95 44.26 -26.81 -7.82
C GLN A 95 44.59 -26.93 -6.33
N SER A 96 45.79 -26.50 -5.96
CA SER A 96 46.19 -26.39 -4.56
C SER A 96 45.53 -25.15 -3.94
N ILE A 97 45.38 -25.15 -2.62
CA ILE A 97 44.80 -24.00 -1.90
C ILE A 97 45.69 -22.76 -2.03
N GLU A 98 47.00 -22.92 -2.20
CA GLU A 98 47.96 -21.84 -2.43
C GLU A 98 47.64 -21.04 -3.71
N GLU A 99 47.09 -21.68 -4.74
CA GLU A 99 46.68 -21.03 -5.99
C GLU A 99 45.41 -20.12 -5.83
N CYS A 100 44.76 -20.13 -4.65
CA CYS A 100 43.66 -19.22 -4.36
C CYS A 100 44.08 -17.73 -4.41
N GLU A 101 45.36 -17.45 -4.08
CA GLU A 101 45.90 -16.08 -4.13
C GLU A 101 45.97 -15.59 -5.58
N ASP A 102 46.42 -16.41 -6.51
CA ASP A 102 46.43 -16.07 -7.94
C ASP A 102 45.03 -15.84 -8.50
N LEU A 103 44.05 -16.62 -8.02
CA LEU A 103 42.63 -16.44 -8.43
C LEU A 103 42.03 -15.19 -7.85
N LEU A 104 42.41 -14.79 -6.64
CA LEU A 104 42.00 -13.53 -6.04
C LEU A 104 42.60 -12.32 -6.75
N GLU A 105 43.87 -12.41 -7.18
CA GLU A 105 44.53 -11.40 -7.99
C GLU A 105 43.82 -11.20 -9.34
N GLN A 106 43.45 -12.34 -10.01
CA GLN A 106 42.62 -12.26 -11.24
C GLN A 106 41.28 -11.56 -11.02
N LEU A 107 40.63 -11.72 -9.84
CA LEU A 107 39.42 -11.01 -9.48
C LEU A 107 39.65 -9.55 -9.20
N ASP A 108 40.83 -9.17 -8.70
CA ASP A 108 41.18 -7.76 -8.48
C ASP A 108 41.46 -6.99 -9.78
N ASP A 109 41.91 -7.69 -10.82
CA ASP A 109 42.06 -7.15 -12.18
C ASP A 109 40.73 -6.84 -12.87
N VAL A 110 39.61 -7.38 -12.36
CA VAL A 110 38.27 -7.06 -12.88
C VAL A 110 37.98 -5.57 -12.67
N PRO A 111 37.46 -4.88 -13.70
CA PRO A 111 37.13 -3.45 -13.59
C PRO A 111 36.29 -3.13 -12.35
N ALA A 112 36.64 -2.08 -11.61
CA ALA A 112 35.99 -1.68 -10.36
C ALA A 112 34.45 -1.52 -10.48
N ARG A 113 33.92 -1.37 -11.71
CA ARG A 113 32.49 -1.29 -11.99
C ARG A 113 31.78 -2.63 -11.84
N ARG A 114 32.51 -3.74 -12.01
CA ARG A 114 32.00 -5.11 -11.93
C ARG A 114 32.28 -5.78 -10.60
N GLN A 115 33.15 -5.21 -9.77
CA GLN A 115 33.53 -5.79 -8.46
C GLN A 115 32.34 -5.87 -7.49
N ASP A 116 31.31 -5.03 -7.67
CA ASP A 116 30.07 -5.04 -6.89
C ASP A 116 29.01 -6.02 -7.42
N GLU A 117 29.26 -6.72 -8.57
CA GLU A 117 28.34 -7.73 -9.12
C GLU A 117 28.22 -8.92 -8.17
N TYR A 118 27.03 -9.47 -7.99
CA TYR A 118 26.79 -10.63 -7.10
C TYR A 118 27.75 -11.78 -7.35
N TYR A 119 28.00 -12.10 -8.62
CA TYR A 119 28.89 -13.18 -9.01
C TYR A 119 30.33 -12.94 -8.54
N ILE A 120 30.90 -11.77 -8.81
CA ILE A 120 32.28 -11.44 -8.45
C ILE A 120 32.44 -11.33 -6.92
N ALA A 121 31.50 -10.67 -6.26
CA ALA A 121 31.54 -10.51 -4.80
C ALA A 121 31.45 -11.85 -4.08
N ARG A 122 30.58 -12.75 -4.55
CA ARG A 122 30.40 -14.08 -3.96
C ARG A 122 31.57 -14.99 -4.27
N LEU A 123 32.09 -14.96 -5.50
CA LEU A 123 33.29 -15.71 -5.89
C LEU A 123 34.49 -15.31 -5.03
N ARG A 124 34.67 -14.01 -4.81
CA ARG A 124 35.71 -13.48 -3.91
C ARG A 124 35.50 -13.97 -2.47
N ALA A 125 34.27 -13.89 -1.96
CA ALA A 125 33.98 -14.37 -0.61
C ALA A 125 34.27 -15.87 -0.46
N ALA A 126 33.93 -16.69 -1.44
CA ALA A 126 34.20 -18.12 -1.44
C ALA A 126 35.71 -18.41 -1.46
N LEU A 127 36.48 -17.75 -2.32
CA LEU A 127 37.94 -17.93 -2.37
C LEU A 127 38.62 -17.47 -1.09
N LEU A 128 38.21 -16.36 -0.50
CA LEU A 128 38.68 -15.89 0.81
C LEU A 128 38.35 -16.87 1.94
N HIS A 129 37.19 -17.54 1.86
CA HIS A 129 36.81 -18.58 2.82
C HIS A 129 37.76 -19.76 2.73
N ILE A 130 38.03 -20.25 1.51
CA ILE A 130 38.97 -21.36 1.27
C ILE A 130 40.37 -21.01 1.78
N GLN A 131 40.88 -19.82 1.47
CA GLN A 131 42.18 -19.31 1.92
C GLN A 131 42.30 -19.23 3.44
N ARG A 132 41.25 -18.75 4.14
CA ARG A 132 41.25 -18.62 5.60
C ARG A 132 41.20 -19.95 6.33
N HIS A 133 40.51 -20.94 5.78
CA HIS A 133 40.30 -22.21 6.45
C HIS A 133 41.30 -23.30 5.96
N ASP A 134 42.13 -22.95 4.99
CA ASP A 134 43.08 -23.87 4.34
C ASP A 134 42.41 -25.20 3.93
N SER A 135 41.12 -25.13 3.57
CA SER A 135 40.28 -26.28 3.20
C SER A 135 39.08 -25.86 2.36
N ALA A 136 38.74 -26.68 1.38
CA ALA A 136 37.52 -26.52 0.57
C ALA A 136 36.37 -27.46 1.05
N ASP A 137 36.53 -28.21 2.16
CA ASP A 137 35.59 -29.26 2.58
C ASP A 137 34.20 -28.73 2.98
N LYS A 138 34.08 -27.44 3.37
CA LYS A 138 32.81 -26.79 3.76
C LYS A 138 32.35 -25.74 2.78
N LEU A 139 32.87 -25.73 1.57
CA LEU A 139 32.58 -24.73 0.57
C LEU A 139 31.07 -24.69 0.22
N ASP A 140 30.42 -25.83 0.13
CA ASP A 140 29.00 -25.94 -0.22
C ASP A 140 28.09 -25.30 0.84
N ASP A 141 28.40 -25.53 2.13
CA ASP A 141 27.67 -24.91 3.24
C ASP A 141 27.82 -23.39 3.23
N GLU A 142 29.03 -22.90 2.93
CA GLU A 142 29.32 -21.48 2.87
C GLU A 142 28.69 -20.81 1.65
N LEU A 143 28.69 -21.47 0.50
CA LEU A 143 28.00 -20.97 -0.70
C LEU A 143 26.50 -20.85 -0.45
N LYS A 144 25.89 -21.83 0.24
CA LYS A 144 24.50 -21.75 0.65
C LYS A 144 24.24 -20.59 1.60
N TYR A 145 25.11 -20.40 2.59
CA TYR A 145 25.01 -19.24 3.49
C TYR A 145 25.08 -17.92 2.74
N PHE A 146 25.99 -17.75 1.77
CA PHE A 146 26.06 -16.54 0.96
C PHE A 146 24.80 -16.36 0.09
N SER A 147 24.23 -17.43 -0.43
CA SER A 147 22.97 -17.38 -1.18
C SER A 147 21.82 -16.87 -0.31
N ASP A 148 21.68 -17.36 0.92
CA ASP A 148 20.67 -16.93 1.87
C ASP A 148 20.86 -15.45 2.28
N VAL A 149 22.11 -15.02 2.47
CA VAL A 149 22.43 -13.61 2.79
C VAL A 149 22.06 -12.69 1.64
N ASP A 150 22.37 -13.08 0.40
CA ASP A 150 22.04 -12.26 -0.77
C ASP A 150 20.53 -12.21 -1.02
N ALA A 151 19.81 -13.31 -0.81
CA ALA A 151 18.34 -13.35 -0.84
C ALA A 151 17.73 -12.41 0.22
N GLY A 152 18.30 -12.38 1.43
CA GLY A 152 17.90 -11.45 2.49
C GLY A 152 18.15 -9.98 2.13
N ARG A 153 19.30 -9.68 1.53
CA ARG A 153 19.64 -8.33 1.03
C ARG A 153 18.71 -7.89 -0.09
N LEU A 154 18.39 -8.79 -1.03
CA LEU A 154 17.42 -8.55 -2.10
C LEU A 154 16.09 -8.10 -1.49
N HIS A 155 15.53 -8.89 -0.57
CA HIS A 155 14.26 -8.58 0.06
C HIS A 155 14.27 -7.23 0.80
N THR A 156 15.36 -6.90 1.48
CA THR A 156 15.52 -5.63 2.21
C THR A 156 15.65 -4.44 1.24
N SER A 157 16.25 -4.63 0.08
CA SER A 157 16.46 -3.57 -0.91
C SER A 157 15.18 -2.97 -1.48
N TYR A 158 14.06 -3.71 -1.40
CA TYR A 158 12.73 -3.25 -1.80
C TYR A 158 11.95 -2.52 -0.70
N GLY A 159 12.55 -2.27 0.47
CA GLY A 159 11.87 -1.62 1.60
C GLY A 159 11.25 -0.27 1.24
N LEU A 160 12.02 0.62 0.61
CA LEU A 160 11.53 1.93 0.14
C LEU A 160 10.38 1.78 -0.87
N PHE A 161 10.50 0.84 -1.80
CA PHE A 161 9.49 0.59 -2.82
C PHE A 161 8.15 0.19 -2.18
N ARG A 162 8.18 -0.71 -1.20
CA ARG A 162 6.97 -1.14 -0.46
C ARG A 162 6.28 0.05 0.21
N VAL A 163 7.04 0.95 0.82
CA VAL A 163 6.47 2.17 1.42
C VAL A 163 5.78 3.03 0.35
N ILE A 164 6.40 3.23 -0.81
CA ILE A 164 5.83 4.03 -1.92
C ILE A 164 4.51 3.43 -2.40
N VAL A 165 4.48 2.12 -2.68
CA VAL A 165 3.28 1.42 -3.18
C VAL A 165 2.13 1.49 -2.16
N TRP A 166 2.44 1.44 -0.87
CA TRP A 166 1.46 1.58 0.20
C TRP A 166 0.95 3.02 0.35
N ALA A 167 1.85 3.98 0.22
CA ALA A 167 1.53 5.39 0.46
C ALA A 167 0.69 6.01 -0.68
N ILE A 168 0.90 5.59 -1.94
CA ILE A 168 0.15 6.15 -3.09
C ILE A 168 -1.38 5.98 -2.93
N PRO A 169 -1.95 4.79 -2.67
CA PRO A 169 -3.39 4.64 -2.45
C PRO A 169 -3.93 5.44 -1.25
N ILE A 170 -3.12 5.55 -0.18
CA ILE A 170 -3.49 6.34 1.00
C ILE A 170 -3.59 7.82 0.64
N LEU A 171 -2.65 8.34 -0.16
CA LEU A 171 -2.69 9.71 -0.66
C LEU A 171 -3.91 9.93 -1.56
N GLY A 172 -4.24 8.98 -2.44
CA GLY A 172 -5.44 9.04 -3.26
C GLY A 172 -6.72 9.13 -2.41
N PHE A 173 -6.81 8.31 -1.37
CA PHE A 173 -7.91 8.39 -0.42
C PHE A 173 -7.94 9.75 0.32
N LEU A 174 -6.79 10.23 0.77
CA LEU A 174 -6.68 11.56 1.40
C LEU A 174 -7.14 12.67 0.45
N GLY A 175 -6.79 12.57 -0.84
CA GLY A 175 -7.24 13.49 -1.87
C GLY A 175 -8.76 13.55 -2.01
N THR A 176 -9.43 12.39 -1.96
CA THR A 176 -10.91 12.36 -1.98
C THR A 176 -11.51 12.98 -0.74
N VAL A 177 -10.99 12.70 0.45
CA VAL A 177 -11.49 13.28 1.72
C VAL A 177 -11.36 14.81 1.69
N ILE A 178 -10.19 15.33 1.33
CA ILE A 178 -9.97 16.78 1.19
C ILE A 178 -10.94 17.36 0.15
N GLY A 179 -11.09 16.67 -0.98
CA GLY A 179 -11.95 17.11 -2.05
C GLY A 179 -13.42 17.17 -1.68
N ILE A 180 -13.94 16.17 -0.98
CA ILE A 180 -15.32 16.16 -0.47
C ILE A 180 -15.52 17.30 0.53
N THR A 181 -14.57 17.51 1.44
CA THR A 181 -14.63 18.60 2.42
C THR A 181 -14.67 19.98 1.73
N MET A 182 -13.87 20.18 0.70
CA MET A 182 -13.90 21.42 -0.09
C MET A 182 -15.23 21.60 -0.84
N ALA A 183 -15.77 20.53 -1.41
CA ALA A 183 -17.05 20.58 -2.11
C ALA A 183 -18.20 20.91 -1.16
N LEU A 184 -18.22 20.32 0.04
CA LEU A 184 -19.23 20.64 1.07
C LEU A 184 -19.12 22.08 1.57
N ASN A 185 -17.91 22.60 1.74
CA ASN A 185 -17.72 23.99 2.17
C ASN A 185 -18.12 25.02 1.10
N SER A 186 -18.27 24.61 -0.16
CA SER A 186 -18.70 25.48 -1.26
C SER A 186 -20.21 25.53 -1.45
N VAL A 187 -21.01 24.86 -0.61
CA VAL A 187 -22.46 24.84 -0.67
C VAL A 187 -23.01 26.20 -0.20
N ASP A 188 -23.65 26.91 -1.11
CA ASP A 188 -24.39 28.14 -0.78
C ASP A 188 -25.86 27.78 -0.47
N LEU A 189 -26.24 27.97 0.78
CA LEU A 189 -27.60 27.72 1.26
C LEU A 189 -28.65 28.68 0.68
N GLN A 190 -28.22 29.81 0.07
CA GLN A 190 -29.11 30.77 -0.55
C GLN A 190 -29.45 30.48 -2.00
N ALA A 191 -28.66 29.57 -2.67
CA ALA A 191 -28.89 29.18 -4.05
C ALA A 191 -28.74 27.65 -4.23
N PRO A 192 -29.66 26.82 -3.70
CA PRO A 192 -29.51 25.40 -3.59
C PRO A 192 -29.37 24.68 -4.96
N ASP A 193 -30.08 25.11 -5.99
CA ASP A 193 -30.05 24.47 -7.30
C ASP A 193 -28.69 24.61 -8.03
N LYS A 194 -28.04 25.76 -7.89
CA LYS A 194 -26.70 26.01 -8.46
C LYS A 194 -25.61 25.33 -7.67
N SER A 195 -25.75 25.32 -6.34
CA SER A 195 -24.80 24.67 -5.43
C SER A 195 -24.78 23.18 -5.62
N MET A 196 -25.95 22.54 -5.84
CA MET A 196 -26.04 21.10 -6.07
C MET A 196 -25.26 20.64 -7.30
N LEU A 197 -25.38 21.37 -8.42
CA LEU A 197 -24.63 21.08 -9.64
C LEU A 197 -23.12 21.29 -9.45
N GLN A 198 -22.72 22.29 -8.69
CA GLN A 198 -21.31 22.52 -8.37
C GLN A 198 -20.73 21.42 -7.48
N VAL A 199 -21.49 20.96 -6.47
CA VAL A 199 -21.10 19.84 -5.61
C VAL A 199 -20.98 18.55 -6.43
N LEU A 200 -21.94 18.22 -7.28
CA LEU A 200 -21.90 17.03 -8.11
C LEU A 200 -20.70 17.05 -9.07
N ASN A 201 -20.43 18.16 -9.72
CA ASN A 201 -19.26 18.31 -10.59
C ASN A 201 -17.95 18.26 -9.79
N GLY A 202 -17.92 18.89 -8.60
CA GLY A 202 -16.79 18.83 -7.70
C GLY A 202 -16.51 17.42 -7.18
N LEU A 203 -17.54 16.63 -6.89
CA LEU A 203 -17.41 15.26 -6.40
C LEU A 203 -16.81 14.34 -7.47
N GLY A 204 -17.23 14.45 -8.73
CA GLY A 204 -16.68 13.67 -9.82
C GLY A 204 -15.17 13.85 -10.02
N LEU A 205 -14.69 15.10 -9.95
CA LEU A 205 -13.26 15.42 -10.03
C LEU A 205 -12.43 14.87 -8.86
N LYS A 206 -13.07 14.60 -7.71
CA LYS A 206 -12.35 14.14 -6.50
C LYS A 206 -12.10 12.63 -6.50
N PHE A 207 -12.90 11.86 -7.24
CA PHE A 207 -12.62 10.45 -7.45
C PHE A 207 -11.47 10.20 -8.44
N ASP A 208 -11.12 11.19 -9.26
CA ASP A 208 -10.02 11.09 -10.22
C ASP A 208 -8.67 10.86 -9.50
N THR A 209 -8.43 11.49 -8.33
CA THR A 209 -7.21 11.26 -7.53
C THR A 209 -7.09 9.81 -7.07
N THR A 210 -8.15 9.22 -6.55
CA THR A 210 -8.12 7.82 -6.11
C THR A 210 -7.95 6.85 -7.28
N ALA A 211 -8.62 7.13 -8.41
CA ALA A 211 -8.47 6.32 -9.61
C ALA A 211 -7.03 6.34 -10.14
N LEU A 212 -6.40 7.53 -10.16
CA LEU A 212 -5.00 7.71 -10.55
C LEU A 212 -4.06 6.97 -9.58
N ALA A 213 -4.25 7.15 -8.28
CA ALA A 213 -3.45 6.48 -7.24
C ALA A 213 -3.50 4.96 -7.36
N LEU A 214 -4.69 4.38 -7.55
CA LEU A 214 -4.86 2.94 -7.73
C LEU A 214 -4.20 2.45 -9.02
N ALA A 215 -4.34 3.19 -10.13
CA ALA A 215 -3.67 2.87 -11.39
C ALA A 215 -2.14 2.89 -11.22
N PHE A 216 -1.59 3.90 -10.57
CA PHE A 216 -0.16 4.00 -10.30
C PHE A 216 0.35 2.87 -9.42
N ALA A 217 -0.35 2.58 -8.32
CA ALA A 217 0.01 1.48 -7.43
C ALA A 217 -0.01 0.14 -8.18
N MET A 218 -1.01 -0.10 -9.02
CA MET A 218 -1.14 -1.32 -9.82
C MET A 218 0.03 -1.46 -10.81
N ILE A 219 0.35 -0.41 -11.56
CA ILE A 219 1.47 -0.41 -12.52
C ILE A 219 2.78 -0.71 -11.78
N LEU A 220 3.04 -0.01 -10.67
CA LEU A 220 4.24 -0.23 -9.87
C LEU A 220 4.33 -1.65 -9.33
N MET A 221 3.23 -2.23 -8.85
CA MET A 221 3.20 -3.62 -8.36
C MET A 221 3.54 -4.62 -9.46
N PHE A 222 2.97 -4.47 -10.66
CA PHE A 222 3.30 -5.35 -11.78
C PHE A 222 4.76 -5.24 -12.19
N VAL A 223 5.27 -4.02 -12.35
CA VAL A 223 6.68 -3.81 -12.71
C VAL A 223 7.59 -4.39 -11.63
N HIS A 224 7.28 -4.17 -10.34
CA HIS A 224 8.03 -4.74 -9.23
C HIS A 224 8.08 -6.26 -9.28
N PHE A 225 6.95 -6.90 -9.49
CA PHE A 225 6.88 -8.36 -9.59
C PHE A 225 7.84 -8.91 -10.64
N TYR A 226 7.88 -8.32 -11.84
CA TYR A 226 8.80 -8.76 -12.89
C TYR A 226 10.26 -8.48 -12.55
N VAL A 227 10.56 -7.36 -11.89
CA VAL A 227 11.93 -7.01 -11.50
C VAL A 227 12.43 -7.95 -10.41
N GLU A 228 11.62 -8.20 -9.39
CA GLU A 228 11.95 -9.13 -8.30
C GLU A 228 12.16 -10.57 -8.82
N GLN A 229 11.31 -11.02 -9.73
CA GLN A 229 11.45 -12.32 -10.38
C GLN A 229 12.73 -12.39 -11.21
N ALA A 230 13.08 -11.35 -11.96
CA ALA A 230 14.30 -11.29 -12.75
C ALA A 230 15.55 -11.29 -11.87
N GLU A 231 15.53 -10.58 -10.73
CA GLU A 231 16.65 -10.53 -9.77
C GLU A 231 16.82 -11.88 -9.05
N THR A 232 15.71 -12.53 -8.64
CA THR A 232 15.74 -13.89 -8.06
C THR A 232 16.29 -14.91 -9.05
N ALA A 233 15.88 -14.84 -10.32
CA ALA A 233 16.41 -15.70 -11.37
C ALA A 233 17.90 -15.44 -11.63
N LEU A 234 18.37 -14.20 -11.52
CA LEU A 234 19.79 -13.85 -11.59
C LEU A 234 20.57 -14.51 -10.45
N LEU A 235 20.11 -14.41 -9.20
CA LEU A 235 20.77 -15.02 -8.05
C LEU A 235 20.89 -16.54 -8.22
N SER A 236 19.84 -17.22 -8.68
CA SER A 236 19.88 -18.64 -8.97
C SER A 236 20.90 -19.00 -10.08
N GLN A 237 21.03 -18.14 -11.12
CA GLN A 237 22.06 -18.31 -12.14
C GLN A 237 23.47 -18.08 -11.59
N VAL A 238 23.63 -17.14 -10.66
CA VAL A 238 24.90 -16.90 -9.96
C VAL A 238 25.29 -18.12 -9.13
N ASP A 239 24.32 -18.70 -8.39
CA ASP A 239 24.56 -19.92 -7.60
C ASP A 239 25.05 -21.09 -8.48
N GLY A 240 24.33 -21.38 -9.55
CA GLY A 240 24.74 -22.43 -10.49
C GLY A 240 26.10 -22.15 -11.10
N ARG A 241 26.38 -20.91 -11.50
CA ARG A 241 27.68 -20.58 -12.12
C ARG A 241 28.86 -20.70 -11.15
N ILE A 242 28.68 -20.31 -9.90
CA ILE A 242 29.74 -20.44 -8.88
C ILE A 242 30.00 -21.89 -8.55
N LEU A 243 28.97 -22.74 -8.46
CA LEU A 243 29.13 -24.16 -8.31
C LEU A 243 29.92 -24.73 -9.48
N ASP A 244 29.57 -24.42 -10.71
CA ASP A 244 30.28 -24.88 -11.91
C ASP A 244 31.75 -24.44 -11.92
N ASP A 245 32.06 -23.22 -11.45
CA ASP A 245 33.41 -22.67 -11.47
C ASP A 245 34.29 -23.16 -10.30
N LEU A 246 33.72 -23.50 -9.14
CA LEU A 246 34.44 -23.85 -7.91
C LEU A 246 34.35 -25.35 -7.54
N GLU A 247 33.24 -26.03 -7.88
CA GLU A 247 33.03 -27.41 -7.51
C GLU A 247 34.12 -28.31 -8.13
N GLY A 248 34.82 -29.04 -7.26
CA GLY A 248 35.91 -29.94 -7.65
C GLY A 248 37.16 -29.25 -8.25
N ARG A 249 37.27 -27.91 -8.16
CA ARG A 249 38.46 -27.16 -8.58
C ARG A 249 39.61 -27.34 -7.60
N PHE A 250 39.32 -27.43 -6.30
CA PHE A 250 40.31 -27.55 -5.24
C PHE A 250 40.48 -28.99 -4.74
N VAL A 251 41.64 -29.26 -4.17
CA VAL A 251 41.89 -30.54 -3.47
C VAL A 251 41.15 -30.51 -2.14
N THR A 252 40.19 -31.41 -1.96
CA THR A 252 39.53 -31.62 -0.66
C THR A 252 40.31 -32.66 0.14
N ALA A 253 40.38 -32.52 1.46
CA ALA A 253 41.07 -33.46 2.34
C ALA A 253 40.52 -34.89 2.19
N ALA A 254 39.26 -35.04 1.82
CA ALA A 254 38.60 -36.31 1.53
C ALA A 254 39.15 -37.03 0.26
N ALA A 255 39.91 -36.33 -0.59
CA ALA A 255 40.41 -36.88 -1.86
C ALA A 255 41.90 -37.21 -1.84
N SER A 256 42.60 -37.13 -0.71
CA SER A 256 43.97 -37.54 -0.56
C SER A 256 44.06 -39.07 -0.59
N PRO A 257 44.84 -39.67 -1.53
CA PRO A 257 44.92 -41.14 -1.70
C PRO A 257 45.77 -41.85 -0.64
N VAL A 258 46.07 -41.23 0.52
CA VAL A 258 46.90 -41.81 1.58
C VAL A 258 46.05 -42.05 2.82
N ALA A 259 45.09 -42.96 2.71
CA ALA A 259 44.39 -43.46 3.87
C ALA A 259 44.23 -44.97 3.74
N GLY A 260 45.03 -45.74 4.50
CA GLY A 260 44.95 -47.17 4.56
C GLY A 260 43.56 -47.67 5.00
N ASP A 261 43.29 -48.98 4.79
CA ASP A 261 42.00 -49.66 5.01
C ASP A 261 41.23 -49.35 6.31
N GLY A 262 41.93 -48.90 7.36
CA GLY A 262 41.32 -48.47 8.63
C GLY A 262 40.51 -47.17 8.54
N GLN A 263 40.85 -46.27 7.63
CA GLN A 263 40.19 -44.98 7.47
C GLN A 263 38.89 -45.10 6.65
N ILE A 264 38.86 -46.02 5.68
CA ILE A 264 37.65 -46.34 4.91
C ILE A 264 36.54 -46.89 5.81
N VAL A 265 36.90 -47.71 6.80
CA VAL A 265 35.97 -48.25 7.81
C VAL A 265 35.49 -47.17 8.78
N ALA A 266 36.37 -46.23 9.14
CA ALA A 266 36.00 -45.09 10.01
C ALA A 266 35.09 -44.11 9.28
N VAL A 267 35.37 -43.76 8.01
CA VAL A 267 34.54 -42.92 7.16
C VAL A 267 33.17 -43.57 6.91
N ARG A 268 33.12 -44.88 6.67
CA ARG A 268 31.85 -45.59 6.52
C ARG A 268 31.00 -45.57 7.80
N ARG A 269 31.61 -45.79 8.99
CA ARG A 269 30.92 -45.65 10.26
C ARG A 269 30.45 -44.22 10.54
N MET A 270 31.23 -43.21 10.12
CA MET A 270 30.86 -41.83 10.26
C MET A 270 29.71 -41.46 9.30
N ALA A 271 29.73 -41.96 8.05
CA ALA A 271 28.64 -41.83 7.11
C ALA A 271 27.35 -42.49 7.58
N ASP A 272 27.46 -43.72 8.15
CA ASP A 272 26.29 -44.42 8.72
C ASP A 272 25.72 -43.68 9.96
N ALA A 273 26.60 -43.15 10.83
CA ALA A 273 26.17 -42.33 11.98
C ALA A 273 25.55 -41.00 11.53
N MET A 274 26.07 -40.41 10.45
CA MET A 274 25.50 -39.16 9.89
C MET A 274 24.15 -39.40 9.20
N MET A 275 24.02 -40.53 8.45
CA MET A 275 22.70 -40.95 7.93
C MET A 275 21.68 -41.16 9.05
N GLN A 276 22.05 -41.86 10.12
CA GLN A 276 21.14 -42.04 11.28
C GLN A 276 20.79 -40.72 11.99
N SER A 277 21.77 -39.81 12.12
CA SER A 277 21.48 -38.50 12.72
C SER A 277 20.60 -37.64 11.80
N THR A 278 20.81 -37.71 10.49
CA THR A 278 19.97 -37.00 9.50
C THR A 278 18.56 -37.55 9.49
N ASP A 279 18.41 -38.88 9.54
CA ASP A 279 17.10 -39.53 9.58
C ASP A 279 16.32 -39.15 10.88
N SER A 280 17.02 -39.14 12.00
CA SER A 280 16.44 -38.69 13.28
C SER A 280 16.04 -37.17 13.27
N LEU A 281 16.82 -36.32 12.59
CA LEU A 281 16.53 -34.91 12.42
C LEU A 281 15.31 -34.70 11.51
N VAL A 282 15.24 -35.46 10.38
CA VAL A 282 14.10 -35.41 9.47
C VAL A 282 12.82 -35.87 10.15
N HIS A 283 12.87 -36.96 10.94
CA HIS A 283 11.74 -37.41 11.75
C HIS A 283 11.30 -36.36 12.77
N ARG A 284 12.24 -35.78 13.51
CA ARG A 284 11.94 -34.71 14.48
C ARG A 284 11.38 -33.45 13.81
N GLN A 285 11.88 -33.12 12.63
CA GLN A 285 11.37 -31.99 11.87
C GLN A 285 9.96 -32.28 11.34
N ALA A 286 9.69 -33.51 10.87
CA ALA A 286 8.35 -33.92 10.48
C ALA A 286 7.34 -33.87 11.66
N GLU A 287 7.73 -34.33 12.85
CA GLU A 287 6.90 -34.23 14.04
C GLU A 287 6.61 -32.77 14.43
N LEU A 288 7.64 -31.90 14.38
CA LEU A 288 7.47 -30.46 14.62
C LEU A 288 6.56 -29.81 13.60
N TRP A 289 6.70 -30.17 12.33
CA TRP A 289 5.81 -29.72 11.28
C TRP A 289 4.36 -30.17 11.52
N GLN A 290 4.18 -31.44 11.87
CA GLN A 290 2.86 -31.98 12.12
C GLN A 290 2.19 -31.30 13.34
N SER A 291 2.96 -31.11 14.43
CA SER A 291 2.45 -30.38 15.61
C SER A 291 2.14 -28.91 15.33
N SER A 292 2.92 -28.25 14.47
CA SER A 292 2.67 -26.86 14.09
C SER A 292 1.44 -26.73 13.18
N VAL A 293 1.23 -27.68 12.27
CA VAL A 293 0.03 -27.74 11.42
C VAL A 293 -1.21 -28.02 12.25
N ASP A 294 -1.13 -28.94 13.21
CA ASP A 294 -2.23 -29.24 14.11
C ASP A 294 -2.57 -28.05 15.02
N ALA A 295 -1.56 -27.35 15.54
CA ALA A 295 -1.76 -26.13 16.31
C ALA A 295 -2.37 -25.00 15.44
N ALA A 296 -1.92 -24.85 14.21
CA ALA A 296 -2.50 -23.89 13.27
C ALA A 296 -3.95 -24.23 12.93
N ALA A 297 -4.26 -25.51 12.72
CA ALA A 297 -5.62 -25.98 12.44
C ALA A 297 -6.56 -25.72 13.64
N GLN A 298 -6.09 -25.98 14.87
CA GLN A 298 -6.85 -25.68 16.07
C GLN A 298 -7.07 -24.17 16.27
N HIS A 299 -6.04 -23.37 16.01
CA HIS A 299 -6.14 -21.92 16.09
C HIS A 299 -7.13 -21.37 15.01
N TRP A 300 -7.08 -21.94 13.82
CA TRP A 300 -7.98 -21.59 12.74
C TRP A 300 -9.43 -21.98 13.05
N ALA A 301 -9.66 -23.16 13.63
CA ALA A 301 -10.97 -23.59 14.06
C ALA A 301 -11.56 -22.67 15.13
N LYS A 302 -10.78 -22.30 16.15
CA LYS A 302 -11.19 -21.34 17.19
C LYS A 302 -11.51 -19.96 16.62
N MET A 303 -10.70 -19.49 15.69
CA MET A 303 -10.90 -18.19 15.04
C MET A 303 -12.16 -18.20 14.17
N SER A 304 -12.41 -19.30 13.44
CA SER A 304 -13.61 -19.51 12.64
C SER A 304 -14.87 -19.55 13.51
N GLU A 305 -14.83 -20.27 14.63
CA GLU A 305 -15.93 -20.34 15.60
C GLU A 305 -16.22 -18.96 16.25
N SER A 306 -15.16 -18.24 16.63
CA SER A 306 -15.28 -16.87 17.14
C SER A 306 -15.87 -15.91 16.10
N ALA A 307 -15.41 -15.99 14.86
CA ALA A 307 -15.92 -15.16 13.76
C ALA A 307 -17.41 -15.49 13.47
N ALA A 308 -17.77 -16.78 13.45
CA ALA A 308 -19.17 -17.20 13.28
C ALA A 308 -20.06 -16.68 14.41
N GLY A 309 -19.59 -16.75 15.65
CA GLY A 309 -20.28 -16.19 16.82
C GLY A 309 -20.47 -14.67 16.74
N GLN A 310 -19.43 -13.93 16.29
CA GLN A 310 -19.53 -12.48 16.08
C GLN A 310 -20.52 -12.11 14.97
N VAL A 311 -20.51 -12.85 13.87
CA VAL A 311 -21.45 -12.64 12.75
C VAL A 311 -22.89 -12.92 13.22
N GLN A 312 -23.10 -13.99 13.99
CA GLN A 312 -24.42 -14.33 14.53
C GLN A 312 -24.92 -13.29 15.53
N ALA A 313 -24.03 -12.78 16.41
CA ALA A 313 -24.37 -11.68 17.32
C ALA A 313 -24.69 -10.38 16.57
N ALA A 314 -23.90 -10.03 15.55
CA ALA A 314 -24.14 -8.87 14.71
C ALA A 314 -25.47 -8.97 13.92
N MET A 315 -25.78 -10.14 13.38
CA MET A 315 -27.07 -10.38 12.73
C MET A 315 -28.25 -10.29 13.71
N ALA A 316 -28.12 -10.85 14.92
CA ALA A 316 -29.14 -10.74 15.94
C ALA A 316 -29.37 -9.29 16.39
N SER A 317 -28.29 -8.51 16.53
CA SER A 317 -28.37 -7.06 16.79
C SER A 317 -29.05 -6.32 15.66
N ALA A 318 -28.64 -6.56 14.40
CA ALA A 318 -29.21 -5.90 13.22
C ALA A 318 -30.70 -6.22 13.05
N THR A 319 -31.11 -7.47 13.28
CA THR A 319 -32.53 -7.85 13.25
C THR A 319 -33.33 -7.20 14.39
N GLY A 320 -32.74 -7.07 15.59
CA GLY A 320 -33.34 -6.35 16.70
C GLY A 320 -33.52 -4.85 16.41
N ASP A 321 -32.53 -4.23 15.78
CA ASP A 321 -32.59 -2.81 15.40
C ASP A 321 -33.61 -2.57 14.26
N LEU A 322 -33.70 -3.47 13.29
CA LEU A 322 -34.73 -3.43 12.25
C LEU A 322 -36.14 -3.60 12.86
N ALA A 323 -36.32 -4.49 13.83
CA ALA A 323 -37.61 -4.65 14.52
C ALA A 323 -37.98 -3.38 15.32
N ARG A 324 -37.02 -2.71 15.95
CA ARG A 324 -37.27 -1.41 16.62
C ARG A 324 -37.61 -0.31 15.60
N GLN A 325 -36.91 -0.24 14.47
CA GLN A 325 -37.21 0.72 13.42
C GLN A 325 -38.59 0.51 12.81
N THR A 326 -38.98 -0.75 12.56
CA THR A 326 -40.34 -1.05 12.08
C THR A 326 -41.39 -0.71 13.10
N GLY A 327 -41.13 -0.94 14.41
CA GLY A 327 -42.03 -0.49 15.48
C GLY A 327 -42.18 1.03 15.54
N MET A 328 -41.08 1.79 15.41
CA MET A 328 -41.13 3.26 15.36
C MET A 328 -41.84 3.78 14.12
N LEU A 329 -41.65 3.14 12.95
CA LEU A 329 -42.39 3.48 11.73
C LEU A 329 -43.89 3.23 11.88
N GLN A 330 -44.26 2.14 12.54
CA GLN A 330 -45.67 1.81 12.80
C GLN A 330 -46.32 2.83 13.74
N GLN A 331 -45.60 3.23 14.80
CA GLN A 331 -46.05 4.31 15.69
C GLN A 331 -46.17 5.65 14.95
N ALA A 332 -45.21 5.94 14.05
CA ALA A 332 -45.27 7.17 13.26
C ALA A 332 -46.45 7.18 12.27
N ILE A 333 -46.76 6.05 11.67
CA ILE A 333 -47.93 5.87 10.78
C ILE A 333 -49.24 6.02 11.57
N GLU A 334 -49.31 5.43 12.77
CA GLU A 334 -50.45 5.56 13.67
C GLU A 334 -50.67 7.05 14.11
N ALA A 335 -49.58 7.73 14.53
CA ALA A 335 -49.63 9.13 14.85
C ALA A 335 -50.02 10.01 13.65
N ALA A 336 -49.53 9.68 12.44
CA ALA A 336 -49.93 10.37 11.21
C ALA A 336 -51.44 10.19 10.92
N GLY A 337 -51.95 8.97 11.19
CA GLY A 337 -53.39 8.70 11.09
C GLY A 337 -54.23 9.52 12.07
N GLU A 338 -53.76 9.69 13.32
CA GLU A 338 -54.44 10.55 14.30
C GLU A 338 -54.41 12.02 13.87
N VAL A 339 -53.28 12.50 13.29
CA VAL A 339 -53.20 13.88 12.75
C VAL A 339 -54.20 14.09 11.61
N THR A 340 -54.29 13.10 10.71
CA THR A 340 -55.28 13.16 9.60
C THR A 340 -56.71 13.18 10.14
N GLY A 341 -56.99 12.39 11.17
CA GLY A 341 -58.30 12.38 11.86
C GLY A 341 -58.61 13.68 12.54
N LEU A 342 -57.61 14.37 13.15
CA LEU A 342 -57.73 15.73 13.71
C LEU A 342 -57.95 16.78 12.62
N GLU A 343 -57.28 16.67 11.49
CA GLU A 343 -57.45 17.54 10.33
C GLU A 343 -58.87 17.41 9.75
N ASP A 344 -59.42 16.21 9.63
CA ASP A 344 -60.77 15.97 9.22
C ASP A 344 -61.81 16.48 10.24
N ALA A 345 -61.54 16.34 11.52
CA ALA A 345 -62.39 16.91 12.57
C ALA A 345 -62.35 18.46 12.58
N LEU A 346 -61.19 19.05 12.38
CA LEU A 346 -60.99 20.47 12.26
C LEU A 346 -61.71 21.02 11.03
N ASN A 347 -61.58 20.38 9.89
CA ASN A 347 -62.27 20.75 8.65
C ASN A 347 -63.81 20.65 8.81
N ARG A 348 -64.33 19.63 9.49
CA ARG A 348 -65.76 19.48 9.81
C ARG A 348 -66.22 20.62 10.75
N ASN A 349 -65.45 20.94 11.78
CA ASN A 349 -65.76 22.03 12.69
C ASN A 349 -65.72 23.40 11.99
N LEU A 350 -64.74 23.66 11.12
CA LEU A 350 -64.67 24.86 10.31
C LEU A 350 -65.83 24.96 9.32
N ALA A 351 -66.22 23.86 8.67
CA ALA A 351 -67.39 23.81 7.78
C ALA A 351 -68.68 24.05 8.55
N ALA A 352 -68.84 23.53 9.77
CA ALA A 352 -69.97 23.78 10.65
C ALA A 352 -70.03 25.24 11.11
N LEU A 353 -68.86 25.86 11.42
CA LEU A 353 -68.73 27.25 11.77
C LEU A 353 -69.06 28.22 10.58
N ALA A 354 -68.60 27.87 9.39
CA ALA A 354 -68.87 28.58 8.14
C ALA A 354 -70.34 28.52 7.73
N GLY A 355 -71.02 27.42 8.04
CA GLY A 355 -72.48 27.25 7.80
C GLY A 355 -73.38 27.97 8.82
N ALA A 356 -72.83 28.36 9.95
CA ALA A 356 -73.62 29.07 10.98
C ALA A 356 -73.68 30.53 10.67
N LYS A 357 -74.90 31.03 10.33
CA LYS A 357 -75.21 32.45 10.06
C LYS A 357 -74.83 33.42 11.17
N HIS A 358 -74.43 32.90 12.35
CA HIS A 358 -73.97 33.68 13.48
C HIS A 358 -72.45 33.97 13.44
N PHE A 359 -71.65 33.34 12.64
CA PHE A 359 -70.21 33.59 12.56
C PHE A 359 -69.92 34.93 11.87
N GLU A 360 -70.67 35.25 10.81
CA GLU A 360 -70.53 36.48 10.09
C GLU A 360 -70.91 37.68 11.00
N GLN A 361 -71.95 37.50 11.81
CA GLN A 361 -72.39 38.50 12.79
C GLN A 361 -71.41 38.69 13.95
N THR A 362 -70.75 37.61 14.43
CA THR A 362 -69.76 37.70 15.49
C THR A 362 -68.44 38.28 14.98
N VAL A 363 -68.04 37.97 13.74
CA VAL A 363 -66.87 38.65 13.14
C VAL A 363 -67.11 40.11 12.87
N LEU A 364 -68.25 40.46 12.40
CA LEU A 364 -68.62 41.91 12.23
C LEU A 364 -68.71 42.63 13.57
N SER A 365 -69.22 41.99 14.61
CA SER A 365 -69.27 42.59 15.95
C SER A 365 -67.88 42.67 16.59
N LEU A 366 -67.00 41.64 16.35
CA LEU A 366 -65.61 41.69 16.79
C LEU A 366 -64.83 42.77 16.03
N ALA A 367 -65.01 42.86 14.71
CA ALA A 367 -64.41 43.96 13.92
C ALA A 367 -64.83 45.35 14.36
N ALA A 368 -66.13 45.52 14.71
CA ALA A 368 -66.66 46.79 15.29
C ALA A 368 -66.03 46.99 16.68
N ALA A 369 -65.89 45.98 17.53
CA ALA A 369 -65.29 46.12 18.85
C ALA A 369 -63.77 46.42 18.75
N VAL A 370 -63.03 45.79 17.80
CA VAL A 370 -61.65 46.12 17.54
C VAL A 370 -61.46 47.51 16.99
N ASN A 371 -62.36 47.98 16.11
CA ASN A 371 -62.31 49.33 15.63
C ASN A 371 -62.64 50.34 16.75
N MET A 372 -63.58 50.06 17.66
CA MET A 372 -63.83 50.89 18.85
C MET A 372 -62.65 50.89 19.82
N LEU A 373 -61.94 49.69 19.96
CA LEU A 373 -60.80 49.61 20.83
C LEU A 373 -59.62 50.38 20.24
N SER A 374 -59.40 50.27 18.94
CA SER A 374 -58.35 51.03 18.24
C SER A 374 -58.64 52.56 18.25
N ALA A 375 -59.88 52.98 18.12
CA ALA A 375 -60.26 54.39 18.28
C ALA A 375 -60.00 54.86 19.71
N ARG A 376 -60.30 54.06 20.74
CA ARG A 376 -60.01 54.41 22.14
C ARG A 376 -58.48 54.37 22.45
N LEU A 377 -57.71 53.53 21.82
CA LEU A 377 -56.28 53.54 21.96
C LEU A 377 -55.60 54.70 21.22
N ALA A 378 -56.17 55.15 20.13
CA ALA A 378 -55.71 56.37 19.44
C ALA A 378 -55.98 57.68 20.22
N ASP A 379 -56.97 57.67 21.13
CA ASP A 379 -57.34 58.83 21.95
C ASP A 379 -56.66 58.83 23.34
N SER A 380 -55.73 57.90 23.65
CA SER A 380 -54.95 57.88 24.88
C SER A 380 -53.52 58.39 24.62
N PRO A 381 -53.21 59.66 25.08
CA PRO A 381 -51.83 60.10 24.94
C PRO A 381 -50.93 59.49 26.03
N ASN A 382 -49.86 58.87 25.58
CA ASN A 382 -48.61 58.60 26.31
C ASN A 382 -48.59 57.65 27.51
N ALA A 383 -48.18 56.44 27.27
CA ALA A 383 -47.23 55.74 28.17
C ALA A 383 -46.32 54.80 27.41
N PRO A 384 -44.99 54.91 27.52
CA PRO A 384 -44.03 53.98 26.81
C PRO A 384 -43.99 52.64 27.52
N VAL A 385 -44.42 51.60 26.85
CA VAL A 385 -44.20 50.21 27.31
C VAL A 385 -42.81 49.79 26.92
N ARG A 386 -41.96 49.64 27.91
CA ARG A 386 -40.62 49.11 27.85
C ARG A 386 -40.73 47.59 27.72
N LEU A 387 -40.44 47.02 26.55
CA LEU A 387 -40.32 45.60 26.36
C LEU A 387 -38.89 45.14 26.80
N GLU A 388 -38.83 44.55 27.96
CA GLU A 388 -37.67 43.88 28.47
C GLU A 388 -37.54 42.48 27.78
N SER A 389 -36.54 42.33 26.93
CA SER A 389 -36.21 41.06 26.26
C SER A 389 -35.50 40.15 27.25
N THR A 390 -36.18 39.16 27.80
CA THR A 390 -35.55 38.09 28.57
C THR A 390 -34.98 37.04 27.63
N ARG A 391 -33.68 37.17 27.31
CA ARG A 391 -32.87 36.04 26.80
C ARG A 391 -32.71 35.02 27.93
N ARG A 392 -33.30 33.86 27.79
CA ARG A 392 -32.91 32.67 28.54
C ARG A 392 -32.17 31.73 27.62
N SER A 393 -30.87 31.68 27.81
CA SER A 393 -29.98 30.62 27.38
C SER A 393 -30.42 29.28 28.00
N ALA A 394 -30.67 28.29 27.17
CA ALA A 394 -30.70 26.90 27.58
C ALA A 394 -29.42 26.28 27.15
N GLN A 395 -28.58 26.03 28.14
CA GLN A 395 -27.41 25.13 28.09
C GLN A 395 -27.82 23.86 28.82
N ALA A 396 -27.36 22.73 28.30
CA ALA A 396 -27.30 21.39 28.90
C ALA A 396 -28.57 20.52 28.87
N ALA A 397 -28.57 19.55 28.00
CA ALA A 397 -28.35 18.13 28.28
C ALA A 397 -28.29 17.34 26.95
#